data_4d4aad2375f9a56200425e907ad7104d
#
_entry.id   4d4aad2375f9a56200425e907ad7104d
#
_cell.length_a   1.000
_cell.length_b   1.000
_cell.length_c   1.000
_cell.angle_alpha   90.00
_cell.angle_beta   90.00
_cell.angle_gamma   90.00
#
_symmetry.space_group_name_H-M   'P 1'
#
loop_
_entity.id
_entity.type
_entity.pdbx_description
1 polymer ?
#
loop_
_entity_poly.entity_id
_entity_poly.type
_entity_poly.pdbx_seq_one_letter_code
_entity_poly.pdbx_strand_id
1 'polypeptide(L)'
;MKQVLLILAVVALVGCGEFKEGFKKGVDRQKKAAETKAKVVAGVKLWEFETGGGVFSSSAFGSDGTVYIGSNDNKLYAINGKSGVKLWEFETGGDVGSSPAIGSDGTVYVGSMDNKLYAIKTASKGLAKSPWPMRGQNARHTGQAK
;
A
#
# COMPACT_ATOMS: atom_id res chain seq x y z
N MET A 1 -10.39 29.12 18.05
CA MET A 1 -10.57 30.48 17.50
C MET A 1 -10.15 31.62 18.43
N LYS A 2 -10.17 31.46 19.75
CA LYS A 2 -9.73 32.53 20.70
C LYS A 2 -8.22 32.78 20.80
N GLN A 3 -7.38 31.83 20.48
CA GLN A 3 -5.91 31.99 20.55
C GLN A 3 -5.30 32.73 19.34
N VAL A 4 -5.93 32.71 18.19
CA VAL A 4 -5.45 33.42 17.00
C VAL A 4 -5.65 34.92 17.10
N LEU A 5 -6.67 35.35 17.84
CA LEU A 5 -6.95 36.78 18.03
C LEU A 5 -5.96 37.46 19.00
N LEU A 6 -5.40 36.72 19.96
CA LEU A 6 -4.42 37.26 20.91
C LEU A 6 -3.04 37.54 20.30
N ILE A 7 -2.66 36.76 19.27
CA ILE A 7 -1.39 36.93 18.58
C ILE A 7 -1.41 38.17 17.67
N LEU A 8 -2.58 38.52 17.11
CA LEU A 8 -2.74 39.72 16.27
C LEU A 8 -2.70 41.04 17.06
N ALA A 9 -3.05 41.00 18.35
CA ALA A 9 -3.03 42.22 19.21
C ALA A 9 -1.63 42.60 19.69
N VAL A 10 -0.70 41.65 19.81
CA VAL A 10 0.71 41.87 20.26
C VAL A 10 1.57 42.43 19.10
N VAL A 11 1.20 42.13 17.85
CA VAL A 11 1.96 42.57 16.66
C VAL A 11 1.84 44.07 16.39
N ALA A 12 0.86 44.76 16.95
CA ALA A 12 0.63 46.21 16.78
C ALA A 12 1.54 47.10 17.65
N LEU A 13 2.28 46.54 18.61
CA LEU A 13 3.04 47.29 19.62
C LEU A 13 4.58 47.18 19.53
N VAL A 14 5.10 46.36 18.65
CA VAL A 14 6.57 46.23 18.45
C VAL A 14 6.88 46.39 16.96
N GLY A 15 7.71 47.38 16.66
CA GLY A 15 8.15 47.87 15.33
C GLY A 15 8.05 46.89 14.15
N CYS A 16 7.34 47.34 13.14
CA CYS A 16 6.79 46.58 12.02
C CYS A 16 7.79 46.00 11.00
N GLY A 17 9.10 46.10 11.23
CA GLY A 17 10.15 45.66 10.26
C GLY A 17 10.69 44.25 10.51
N GLU A 18 11.16 43.99 11.72
CA GLU A 18 11.88 42.73 12.05
C GLU A 18 10.94 41.51 12.18
N PHE A 19 9.69 41.71 12.62
CA PHE A 19 8.73 40.62 12.77
C PHE A 19 8.27 40.06 11.40
N LYS A 20 8.15 40.94 10.38
CA LYS A 20 7.78 40.50 9.02
C LYS A 20 8.88 39.63 8.38
N GLU A 21 10.15 39.94 8.62
CA GLU A 21 11.26 39.16 8.08
C GLU A 21 11.40 37.78 8.78
N GLY A 22 11.25 37.75 10.10
CA GLY A 22 11.29 36.51 10.87
C GLY A 22 10.13 35.55 10.51
N PHE A 23 8.93 36.09 10.32
CA PHE A 23 7.76 35.31 9.91
C PHE A 23 7.91 34.78 8.47
N LYS A 24 8.40 35.60 7.53
CA LYS A 24 8.66 35.17 6.17
C LYS A 24 9.71 34.06 6.09
N LYS A 25 10.83 34.19 6.84
CA LYS A 25 11.86 33.15 6.92
C LYS A 25 11.35 31.86 7.56
N GLY A 26 10.41 31.94 8.51
CA GLY A 26 9.76 30.77 9.15
C GLY A 26 8.83 30.02 8.18
N VAL A 27 8.02 30.74 7.41
CA VAL A 27 7.12 30.19 6.41
C VAL A 27 7.90 29.58 5.25
N ASP A 28 8.94 30.26 4.78
CA ASP A 28 9.80 29.74 3.69
C ASP A 28 10.59 28.52 4.11
N ARG A 29 11.03 28.44 5.39
CA ARG A 29 11.68 27.24 5.95
C ARG A 29 10.73 26.05 6.04
N GLN A 30 9.47 26.28 6.44
CA GLN A 30 8.45 25.22 6.47
C GLN A 30 8.05 24.78 5.06
N LYS A 31 7.92 25.71 4.11
CA LYS A 31 7.64 25.42 2.72
C LYS A 31 8.77 24.60 2.07
N LYS A 32 10.04 24.98 2.31
CA LYS A 32 11.20 24.25 1.85
C LYS A 32 11.32 22.85 2.50
N ALA A 33 10.96 22.69 3.78
CA ALA A 33 10.91 21.40 4.46
C ALA A 33 9.76 20.51 3.96
N ALA A 34 8.62 21.09 3.57
CA ALA A 34 7.50 20.38 2.95
C ALA A 34 7.84 19.94 1.51
N GLU A 35 8.51 20.80 0.74
CA GLU A 35 9.00 20.46 -0.61
C GLU A 35 10.08 19.38 -0.59
N THR A 36 10.93 19.36 0.44
CA THR A 36 11.96 18.31 0.58
C THR A 36 11.36 16.95 0.97
N LYS A 37 10.19 16.93 1.65
CA LYS A 37 9.44 15.69 1.94
C LYS A 37 8.65 15.15 0.74
N ALA A 38 8.43 15.95 -0.28
CA ALA A 38 7.55 15.64 -1.42
C ALA A 38 8.29 15.20 -2.69
N LYS A 39 9.62 15.01 -2.67
CA LYS A 39 10.31 14.39 -3.80
C LYS A 39 10.12 12.86 -3.74
N VAL A 40 8.87 12.42 -3.95
CA VAL A 40 8.61 11.04 -4.33
C VAL A 40 9.27 10.85 -5.69
N VAL A 41 10.41 10.18 -5.72
CA VAL A 41 11.05 9.79 -6.98
C VAL A 41 10.19 8.66 -7.54
N ALA A 42 9.30 9.00 -8.46
CA ALA A 42 8.46 8.02 -9.15
C ALA A 42 9.33 7.11 -10.02
N GLY A 43 8.99 5.81 -10.08
CA GLY A 43 9.68 4.85 -10.93
C GLY A 43 10.97 4.26 -10.35
N VAL A 44 11.21 4.41 -9.04
CA VAL A 44 12.30 3.69 -8.36
C VAL A 44 11.85 2.31 -7.94
N LYS A 45 12.62 1.28 -8.33
CA LYS A 45 12.43 -0.08 -7.82
C LYS A 45 12.73 -0.11 -6.32
N LEU A 46 11.71 -0.44 -5.50
CA LEU A 46 11.87 -0.57 -4.05
C LEU A 46 12.42 -1.95 -3.67
N TRP A 47 11.91 -2.98 -4.30
CA TRP A 47 12.34 -4.37 -4.12
C TRP A 47 11.92 -5.19 -5.34
N GLU A 48 12.45 -6.40 -5.43
CA GLU A 48 12.04 -7.42 -6.39
C GLU A 48 11.93 -8.75 -5.67
N PHE A 49 11.10 -9.64 -6.19
CA PHE A 49 10.95 -11.01 -5.70
C PHE A 49 10.93 -11.95 -6.91
N GLU A 50 11.86 -12.90 -6.93
CA GLU A 50 11.95 -13.91 -7.98
C GLU A 50 11.09 -15.12 -7.63
N THR A 51 10.32 -15.60 -8.62
CA THR A 51 9.60 -16.87 -8.61
C THR A 51 10.27 -17.85 -9.56
N GLY A 52 10.01 -19.15 -9.40
CA GLY A 52 10.55 -20.17 -10.30
C GLY A 52 9.88 -20.25 -11.67
N GLY A 53 8.83 -19.44 -11.91
CA GLY A 53 8.06 -19.42 -13.16
C GLY A 53 7.44 -18.06 -13.43
N GLY A 54 6.70 -17.94 -14.54
CA GLY A 54 6.03 -16.69 -14.90
C GLY A 54 4.94 -16.29 -13.91
N VAL A 55 4.84 -14.99 -13.61
CA VAL A 55 3.77 -14.42 -12.77
C VAL A 55 2.67 -13.87 -13.69
N PHE A 56 1.62 -14.64 -13.89
CA PHE A 56 0.45 -14.25 -14.71
C PHE A 56 -0.75 -13.84 -13.85
N SER A 57 -0.73 -14.16 -12.56
CA SER A 57 -1.78 -13.74 -11.62
C SER A 57 -1.70 -12.24 -11.32
N SER A 58 -2.84 -11.62 -11.08
CA SER A 58 -2.87 -10.29 -10.43
C SER A 58 -2.59 -10.47 -8.95
N SER A 59 -1.91 -9.49 -8.34
CA SER A 59 -1.67 -9.51 -6.89
C SER A 59 -2.94 -9.18 -6.10
N ALA A 60 -3.04 -9.75 -4.88
CA ALA A 60 -4.00 -9.34 -3.86
C ALA A 60 -3.28 -8.85 -2.62
N PHE A 61 -3.87 -7.91 -1.89
CA PHE A 61 -3.24 -7.24 -0.75
C PHE A 61 -4.03 -7.50 0.52
N GLY A 62 -3.39 -8.11 1.49
CA GLY A 62 -3.93 -8.29 2.84
C GLY A 62 -3.91 -7.00 3.66
N SER A 63 -4.78 -6.94 4.67
CA SER A 63 -4.89 -5.78 5.58
C SER A 63 -3.63 -5.55 6.44
N ASP A 64 -2.77 -6.55 6.54
CA ASP A 64 -1.45 -6.51 7.19
C ASP A 64 -0.32 -6.05 6.26
N GLY A 65 -0.63 -5.74 5.00
CA GLY A 65 0.33 -5.35 3.98
C GLY A 65 1.02 -6.51 3.28
N THR A 66 0.56 -7.75 3.48
CA THR A 66 1.02 -8.93 2.74
C THR A 66 0.54 -8.87 1.30
N VAL A 67 1.43 -9.17 0.36
CA VAL A 67 1.13 -9.31 -1.07
C VAL A 67 1.07 -10.80 -1.42
N TYR A 68 -0.04 -11.22 -2.03
CA TYR A 68 -0.24 -12.59 -2.50
C TYR A 68 -0.19 -12.63 -4.01
N ILE A 69 0.63 -13.52 -4.57
CA ILE A 69 0.77 -13.75 -6.02
C ILE A 69 0.86 -15.25 -6.33
N GLY A 70 0.27 -15.66 -7.43
CA GLY A 70 0.44 -17.00 -7.99
C GLY A 70 1.51 -17.01 -9.08
N SER A 71 2.18 -18.13 -9.25
CA SER A 71 3.23 -18.34 -10.25
C SER A 71 3.06 -19.68 -10.96
N ASN A 72 3.59 -19.77 -12.18
CA ASN A 72 3.65 -21.00 -12.98
C ASN A 72 4.72 -22.00 -12.49
N ASP A 73 5.32 -21.75 -11.34
CA ASP A 73 6.11 -22.73 -10.61
C ASP A 73 5.28 -23.58 -9.63
N ASN A 74 3.96 -23.58 -9.80
CA ASN A 74 2.97 -24.28 -8.99
C ASN A 74 2.80 -23.70 -7.59
N LYS A 75 3.18 -22.45 -7.35
CA LYS A 75 3.14 -21.87 -6.00
C LYS A 75 2.31 -20.61 -5.91
N LEU A 76 1.67 -20.47 -4.74
CA LEU A 76 1.18 -19.20 -4.22
C LEU A 76 2.22 -18.66 -3.24
N TYR A 77 2.60 -17.41 -3.42
CA TYR A 77 3.55 -16.71 -2.54
C TYR A 77 2.85 -15.65 -1.70
N ALA A 78 3.26 -15.54 -0.45
CA ALA A 78 2.96 -14.43 0.43
C ALA A 78 4.25 -13.66 0.71
N ILE A 79 4.24 -12.37 0.39
CA ILE A 79 5.42 -11.50 0.38
C ILE A 79 5.13 -10.30 1.27
N ASN A 80 6.09 -9.87 2.07
CA ASN A 80 5.99 -8.62 2.80
C ASN A 80 6.03 -7.44 1.80
N GLY A 81 4.93 -6.71 1.68
CA GLY A 81 4.80 -5.63 0.68
C GLY A 81 5.74 -4.44 0.89
N LYS A 82 6.35 -4.29 2.07
CA LYS A 82 7.32 -3.22 2.34
C LYS A 82 8.76 -3.62 1.99
N SER A 83 9.14 -4.87 2.26
CA SER A 83 10.53 -5.32 2.15
C SER A 83 10.79 -6.27 0.98
N GLY A 84 9.74 -6.82 0.34
CA GLY A 84 9.88 -7.86 -0.69
C GLY A 84 10.28 -9.24 -0.14
N VAL A 85 10.38 -9.40 1.18
CA VAL A 85 10.77 -10.67 1.79
C VAL A 85 9.61 -11.67 1.74
N LYS A 86 9.90 -12.90 1.28
CA LYS A 86 8.94 -14.00 1.32
C LYS A 86 8.57 -14.33 2.77
N LEU A 87 7.28 -14.32 3.07
CA LEU A 87 6.75 -14.73 4.36
C LEU A 87 6.50 -16.24 4.39
N TRP A 88 5.87 -16.73 3.34
CA TRP A 88 5.61 -18.15 3.14
C TRP A 88 5.26 -18.44 1.68
N GLU A 89 5.25 -19.70 1.31
CA GLU A 89 4.75 -20.22 0.05
C GLU A 89 3.84 -21.42 0.30
N PHE A 90 2.91 -21.64 -0.62
CA PHE A 90 2.03 -22.82 -0.64
C PHE A 90 2.13 -23.47 -2.02
N GLU A 91 2.48 -24.72 -2.05
CA GLU A 91 2.62 -25.51 -3.28
C GLU A 91 1.28 -26.15 -3.67
N THR A 92 0.94 -26.06 -4.93
CA THR A 92 -0.20 -26.71 -5.58
C THR A 92 0.28 -27.79 -6.54
N GLY A 93 -0.65 -28.57 -7.11
CA GLY A 93 -0.31 -29.62 -8.07
C GLY A 93 -0.11 -29.14 -9.52
N GLY A 94 -0.21 -27.84 -9.79
CA GLY A 94 -0.10 -27.24 -11.13
C GLY A 94 0.03 -25.73 -11.07
N ASP A 95 0.22 -25.09 -12.21
CA ASP A 95 0.41 -23.64 -12.35
C ASP A 95 -0.65 -22.84 -11.61
N VAL A 96 -0.23 -21.78 -10.93
CA VAL A 96 -1.10 -20.84 -10.22
C VAL A 96 -1.22 -19.55 -11.03
N GLY A 97 -1.94 -19.63 -12.16
CA GLY A 97 -2.21 -18.47 -13.03
C GLY A 97 -3.43 -17.63 -12.60
N SER A 98 -4.28 -18.16 -11.72
CA SER A 98 -5.44 -17.43 -11.22
C SER A 98 -5.05 -16.32 -10.24
N SER A 99 -5.83 -15.25 -10.20
CA SER A 99 -5.63 -14.15 -9.24
C SER A 99 -6.18 -14.53 -7.88
N PRO A 100 -5.41 -14.42 -6.78
CA PRO A 100 -5.88 -14.69 -5.43
C PRO A 100 -7.04 -13.76 -5.02
N ALA A 101 -7.97 -14.30 -4.24
CA ALA A 101 -9.03 -13.53 -3.60
C ALA A 101 -8.92 -13.71 -2.07
N ILE A 102 -9.18 -12.64 -1.31
CA ILE A 102 -9.08 -12.67 0.15
C ILE A 102 -10.47 -12.49 0.74
N GLY A 103 -10.89 -13.47 1.55
CA GLY A 103 -12.12 -13.41 2.33
C GLY A 103 -12.04 -12.39 3.47
N SER A 104 -13.18 -12.01 4.03
CA SER A 104 -13.27 -11.10 5.17
C SER A 104 -12.59 -11.62 6.44
N ASP A 105 -12.45 -12.93 6.55
CA ASP A 105 -11.76 -13.65 7.64
C ASP A 105 -10.24 -13.81 7.40
N GLY A 106 -9.73 -13.32 6.26
CA GLY A 106 -8.33 -13.43 5.86
C GLY A 106 -7.98 -14.74 5.16
N THR A 107 -8.94 -15.59 4.86
CA THR A 107 -8.69 -16.78 4.03
C THR A 107 -8.38 -16.36 2.59
N VAL A 108 -7.30 -16.87 2.04
CA VAL A 108 -6.91 -16.65 0.63
C VAL A 108 -7.39 -17.81 -0.21
N TYR A 109 -8.13 -17.51 -1.26
CA TYR A 109 -8.64 -18.48 -2.23
C TYR A 109 -7.87 -18.33 -3.55
N VAL A 110 -7.42 -19.43 -4.12
CA VAL A 110 -6.69 -19.43 -5.39
C VAL A 110 -6.96 -20.73 -6.17
N GLY A 111 -7.17 -20.60 -7.47
CA GLY A 111 -7.30 -21.75 -8.36
C GLY A 111 -5.95 -22.15 -8.96
N SER A 112 -5.78 -23.45 -9.21
CA SER A 112 -4.59 -24.02 -9.87
C SER A 112 -4.99 -24.81 -11.11
N MET A 113 -4.03 -24.99 -12.02
CA MET A 113 -4.17 -25.81 -13.22
C MET A 113 -4.28 -27.31 -12.91
N ASP A 114 -4.13 -27.71 -11.64
CA ASP A 114 -4.43 -29.06 -11.17
C ASP A 114 -5.94 -29.33 -10.98
N ASN A 115 -6.79 -28.42 -11.45
CA ASN A 115 -8.26 -28.45 -11.37
C ASN A 115 -8.81 -28.29 -9.95
N LYS A 116 -8.05 -27.66 -9.02
CA LYS A 116 -8.49 -27.43 -7.64
C LYS A 116 -8.57 -25.96 -7.30
N LEU A 117 -9.47 -25.64 -6.40
CA LEU A 117 -9.54 -24.37 -5.67
C LEU A 117 -9.00 -24.61 -4.27
N TYR A 118 -8.01 -23.84 -3.88
CA TYR A 118 -7.41 -23.89 -2.57
C TYR A 118 -7.92 -22.75 -1.69
N ALA A 119 -8.26 -23.07 -0.45
CA ALA A 119 -8.59 -22.12 0.61
C ALA A 119 -7.48 -22.17 1.67
N ILE A 120 -6.70 -21.10 1.80
CA ILE A 120 -5.50 -21.06 2.62
C ILE A 120 -5.72 -20.07 3.75
N LYS A 121 -5.67 -20.56 5.00
CA LYS A 121 -5.79 -19.71 6.16
C LYS A 121 -4.53 -18.87 6.34
N THR A 122 -4.70 -17.56 6.53
CA THR A 122 -3.58 -16.64 6.75
C THR A 122 -3.70 -15.86 8.05
N ALA A 123 -2.68 -15.10 8.40
CA ALA A 123 -2.70 -14.17 9.54
C ALA A 123 -3.38 -12.83 9.19
N SER A 124 -3.66 -12.56 7.92
CA SER A 124 -4.35 -11.35 7.49
C SER A 124 -5.79 -11.32 8.02
N LYS A 125 -6.27 -10.14 8.36
CA LYS A 125 -7.67 -9.92 8.83
C LYS A 125 -8.60 -9.50 7.68
N GLY A 126 -8.32 -9.95 6.46
CA GLY A 126 -9.08 -9.65 5.26
C GLY A 126 -8.33 -8.77 4.26
N LEU A 127 -9.07 -8.13 3.35
CA LEU A 127 -8.53 -7.26 2.32
C LEU A 127 -7.92 -5.97 2.87
N ALA A 128 -6.90 -5.47 2.20
CA ALA A 128 -6.37 -4.14 2.49
C ALA A 128 -7.45 -3.06 2.28
N LYS A 129 -7.46 -2.06 3.15
CA LYS A 129 -8.28 -0.85 3.00
C LYS A 129 -7.62 0.07 1.97
N SER A 130 -7.71 -0.27 0.70
CA SER A 130 -7.18 0.52 -0.41
C SER A 130 -8.24 0.65 -1.50
N PRO A 131 -8.14 1.65 -2.40
CA PRO A 131 -9.08 1.80 -3.50
C PRO A 131 -9.10 0.60 -4.46
N TRP A 132 -7.98 -0.15 -4.56
CA TRP A 132 -7.83 -1.29 -5.48
C TRP A 132 -7.03 -2.45 -4.85
N PRO A 133 -7.59 -3.18 -3.85
CA PRO A 133 -6.85 -4.20 -3.10
C PRO A 133 -6.71 -5.55 -3.84
N MET A 134 -7.47 -5.78 -4.91
CA MET A 134 -7.48 -7.03 -5.69
C MET A 134 -8.00 -6.80 -7.11
N ARG A 135 -7.84 -7.78 -7.99
CA ARG A 135 -8.43 -7.75 -9.33
C ARG A 135 -9.95 -7.52 -9.23
N GLY A 136 -10.47 -6.57 -10.04
CA GLY A 136 -11.89 -6.17 -9.98
C GLY A 136 -12.23 -5.29 -8.78
N GLN A 137 -11.23 -4.83 -8.02
CA GLN A 137 -11.28 -3.84 -6.94
C GLN A 137 -11.97 -4.33 -5.65
N ASN A 138 -13.04 -5.08 -5.74
CA ASN A 138 -13.79 -5.62 -4.61
C ASN A 138 -14.27 -7.05 -4.90
N ALA A 139 -14.78 -7.74 -3.87
CA ALA A 139 -15.27 -9.11 -3.98
C ALA A 139 -16.41 -9.31 -5.00
N ARG A 140 -17.06 -8.22 -5.43
CA ARG A 140 -18.10 -8.24 -6.47
C ARG A 140 -17.56 -7.99 -7.87
N HIS A 141 -16.25 -7.73 -8.02
CA HIS A 141 -15.57 -7.44 -9.28
C HIS A 141 -16.20 -6.30 -10.09
N THR A 142 -16.77 -5.30 -9.44
CA THR A 142 -17.47 -4.19 -10.11
C THR A 142 -16.54 -3.18 -10.76
N GLY A 143 -15.25 -3.18 -10.39
CA GLY A 143 -14.28 -2.20 -10.88
C GLY A 143 -14.55 -0.77 -10.43
N GLN A 144 -15.43 -0.56 -9.45
CA GLN A 144 -15.81 0.76 -8.94
C GLN A 144 -15.36 0.93 -7.49
N ALA A 145 -14.59 1.99 -7.25
CA ALA A 145 -14.32 2.46 -5.89
C ALA A 145 -15.61 3.12 -5.33
N LYS A 146 -15.96 2.79 -4.10
CA LYS A 146 -17.01 3.49 -3.37
C LYS A 146 -16.42 4.66 -2.61
#